data_4d382169e71a4853acd3544ea9746845
#
_entry.id   4d382169e71a4853acd3544ea9746845
#
_cell.length_a   1.000
_cell.length_b   1.000
_cell.length_c   1.000
_cell.angle_alpha   90.00
_cell.angle_beta   90.00
_cell.angle_gamma   90.00
#
_symmetry.space_group_name_H-M   'P 1'
#
loop_
_entity.id
_entity.type
_entity.pdbx_description
1 polymer ?
#
loop_
_entity_poly.entity_id
_entity_poly.type
_entity_poly.pdbx_seq_one_letter_code
_entity_poly.pdbx_strand_id
1 'polypeptide(L)'
;MIIACYLATAVFAQFTYWQFNDLEQYGTQFWYGWVAAYGSVALVSLISARRALPRALYLAGAGAAFAASIVRMRSIEWGGTIFYNETNPAGNETGGLAIVGLWLSLLAIRRVTADSETNA
;
A
#
# COMPACT_ATOMS: atom_id res chain seq x y z
N MET A 1 -16.77 5.91 5.07
CA MET A 1 -15.73 5.57 4.08
C MET A 1 -14.92 6.77 3.58
N ILE A 2 -15.52 7.92 3.36
CA ILE A 2 -14.80 9.15 2.96
C ILE A 2 -13.69 9.49 3.96
N ILE A 3 -14.00 9.50 5.26
CA ILE A 3 -13.02 9.72 6.31
C ILE A 3 -11.89 8.68 6.27
N ALA A 4 -12.23 7.41 6.08
CA ALA A 4 -11.24 6.35 5.95
C ALA A 4 -10.30 6.57 4.76
N CYS A 5 -10.82 7.06 3.62
CA CYS A 5 -10.01 7.39 2.46
C CYS A 5 -9.03 8.54 2.74
N TYR A 6 -9.46 9.59 3.46
CA TYR A 6 -8.56 10.67 3.86
C TYR A 6 -7.50 10.21 4.88
N LEU A 7 -7.89 9.37 5.84
CA LEU A 7 -6.94 8.78 6.79
C LEU A 7 -5.92 7.89 6.07
N ALA A 8 -6.38 7.05 5.14
CA ALA A 8 -5.48 6.23 4.33
C ALA A 8 -4.54 7.10 3.47
N THR A 9 -5.04 8.18 2.89
CA THR A 9 -4.20 9.16 2.17
C THR A 9 -3.07 9.67 3.06
N ALA A 10 -3.39 10.09 4.29
CA ALA A 10 -2.40 10.60 5.23
C ALA A 10 -1.38 9.52 5.62
N VAL A 11 -1.83 8.30 5.91
CA VAL A 11 -0.95 7.17 6.26
C VAL A 11 -0.01 6.81 5.12
N PHE A 12 -0.51 6.68 3.89
CA PHE A 12 0.34 6.33 2.75
C PHE A 12 1.23 7.49 2.30
N ALA A 13 0.81 8.74 2.48
CA ALA A 13 1.69 9.90 2.32
C ALA A 13 2.84 9.88 3.33
N GLN A 14 2.57 9.49 4.59
CA GLN A 14 3.61 9.31 5.60
C GLN A 14 4.57 8.18 5.24
N PHE A 15 4.05 7.05 4.74
CA PHE A 15 4.87 5.95 4.24
C PHE A 15 5.76 6.41 3.08
N THR A 16 5.21 7.18 2.15
CA THR A 16 5.96 7.78 1.03
C THR A 16 7.09 8.67 1.55
N TYR A 17 6.79 9.52 2.52
CA TYR A 17 7.78 10.42 3.13
C TYR A 17 8.95 9.64 3.76
N TRP A 18 8.67 8.56 4.46
CA TRP A 18 9.72 7.73 5.07
C TRP A 18 10.65 7.10 4.04
N GLN A 19 10.17 6.82 2.82
CA GLN A 19 11.02 6.25 1.77
C GLN A 19 12.14 7.21 1.31
N PHE A 20 11.95 8.52 1.43
CA PHE A 20 13.01 9.47 1.13
C PHE A 20 14.19 9.38 2.10
N ASN A 21 13.95 8.97 3.34
CA ASN A 21 15.02 8.74 4.31
C ASN A 21 15.79 7.45 4.04
N ASP A 22 15.17 6.48 3.39
CA ASP A 22 15.78 5.19 3.05
C ASP A 22 16.91 5.35 2.02
N LEU A 23 16.93 6.44 1.26
CA LEU A 23 18.00 6.77 0.34
C LEU A 23 19.36 6.82 1.03
N GLU A 24 19.43 7.38 2.23
CA GLU A 24 20.65 7.49 3.01
C GLU A 24 21.01 6.20 3.74
N GLN A 25 20.00 5.40 4.12
CA GLN A 25 20.15 4.20 4.95
C GLN A 25 20.45 2.93 4.15
N TYR A 26 19.86 2.76 2.96
CA TYR A 26 19.86 1.49 2.24
C TYR A 26 20.54 1.54 0.86
N GLY A 27 21.08 2.69 0.43
CA GLY A 27 21.81 2.79 -0.85
C GLY A 27 20.98 2.34 -2.06
N THR A 28 19.93 2.80 -2.31
CA THR A 28 19.17 3.43 -3.28
C THR A 28 18.68 2.98 -4.63
N GLN A 29 18.89 1.78 -5.11
CA GLN A 29 18.43 1.45 -6.46
C GLN A 29 16.90 1.36 -6.57
N PHE A 30 16.17 1.14 -5.48
CA PHE A 30 14.74 0.88 -5.48
C PHE A 30 13.88 1.87 -4.68
N TRP A 31 14.48 2.90 -4.05
CA TRP A 31 13.70 3.85 -3.27
C TRP A 31 12.62 4.58 -4.09
N TYR A 32 12.88 4.84 -5.37
CA TYR A 32 11.88 5.41 -6.30
C TYR A 32 10.66 4.49 -6.44
N GLY A 33 10.88 3.18 -6.51
CA GLY A 33 9.81 2.20 -6.57
C GLY A 33 8.89 2.27 -5.37
N TRP A 34 9.46 2.39 -4.18
CA TRP A 34 8.70 2.53 -2.94
C TRP A 34 7.95 3.86 -2.85
N VAL A 35 8.60 4.97 -3.22
CA VAL A 35 7.95 6.28 -3.31
C VAL A 35 6.78 6.23 -4.30
N ALA A 36 6.99 5.67 -5.49
CA ALA A 36 5.95 5.55 -6.51
C ALA A 36 4.80 4.65 -6.02
N ALA A 37 5.09 3.53 -5.38
CA ALA A 37 4.09 2.59 -4.88
C ALA A 37 3.21 3.23 -3.81
N TYR A 38 3.78 3.72 -2.72
CA TYR A 38 3.01 4.33 -1.64
C TYR A 38 2.37 5.66 -2.04
N GLY A 39 3.05 6.47 -2.85
CA GLY A 39 2.52 7.71 -3.39
C GLY A 39 1.30 7.48 -4.29
N SER A 40 1.34 6.44 -5.11
CA SER A 40 0.20 6.05 -5.95
C SER A 40 -1.00 5.60 -5.11
N VAL A 41 -0.77 4.85 -4.03
CA VAL A 41 -1.84 4.42 -3.11
C VAL A 41 -2.43 5.61 -2.36
N ALA A 42 -1.61 6.56 -1.93
CA ALA A 42 -2.09 7.82 -1.34
C ALA A 42 -2.99 8.58 -2.31
N LEU A 43 -2.56 8.72 -3.57
CA LEU A 43 -3.33 9.40 -4.61
C LEU A 43 -4.65 8.67 -4.92
N VAL A 44 -4.61 7.34 -5.08
CA VAL A 44 -5.81 6.52 -5.28
C VAL A 44 -6.79 6.68 -4.13
N SER A 45 -6.30 6.69 -2.89
CA SER A 45 -7.12 6.90 -1.69
C SER A 45 -7.79 8.28 -1.70
N LEU A 46 -7.03 9.33 -2.03
CA LEU A 46 -7.55 10.69 -2.13
C LEU A 46 -8.63 10.83 -3.20
N ILE A 47 -8.40 10.27 -4.38
CA ILE A 47 -9.39 10.27 -5.46
C ILE A 47 -10.64 9.49 -5.03
N SER A 48 -10.45 8.34 -4.37
CA SER A 48 -11.53 7.47 -3.91
C SER A 48 -12.40 8.11 -2.82
N ALA A 49 -11.88 9.12 -2.11
CA ALA A 49 -12.69 9.91 -1.20
C ALA A 49 -13.78 10.72 -1.91
N ARG A 50 -13.55 11.08 -3.16
CA ARG A 50 -14.45 11.95 -3.96
C ARG A 50 -15.23 11.21 -5.04
N ARG A 51 -14.62 10.19 -5.63
CA ARG A 51 -15.25 9.35 -6.67
C ARG A 51 -14.71 7.94 -6.63
N ALA A 52 -15.56 6.97 -6.90
CA ALA A 52 -15.13 5.59 -7.04
C ALA A 52 -14.37 5.39 -8.36
N LEU A 53 -13.22 4.76 -8.29
CA LEU A 53 -12.46 4.29 -9.45
C LEU A 53 -12.98 2.93 -9.93
N PRO A 54 -12.63 2.50 -11.14
CA PRO A 54 -13.00 1.16 -11.61
C PRO A 54 -12.52 0.07 -10.65
N ARG A 55 -13.39 -0.90 -10.36
CA ARG A 55 -13.07 -2.03 -9.47
C ARG A 55 -11.81 -2.78 -9.90
N ALA A 56 -11.62 -2.94 -11.22
CA ALA A 56 -10.45 -3.61 -11.77
C ALA A 56 -9.14 -2.95 -11.35
N LEU A 57 -9.11 -1.63 -11.19
CA LEU A 57 -7.93 -0.89 -10.73
C LEU A 57 -7.56 -1.27 -9.29
N TYR A 58 -8.57 -1.31 -8.40
CA TYR A 58 -8.35 -1.72 -7.01
C TYR A 58 -7.87 -3.18 -6.92
N LEU A 59 -8.49 -4.08 -7.66
CA LEU A 59 -8.12 -5.49 -7.67
C LEU A 59 -6.73 -5.74 -8.25
N ALA A 60 -6.38 -5.06 -9.33
CA ALA A 60 -5.04 -5.15 -9.91
C ALA A 60 -3.97 -4.63 -8.93
N GLY A 61 -4.22 -3.51 -8.29
CA GLY A 61 -3.33 -2.95 -7.28
C GLY A 61 -3.19 -3.85 -6.05
N ALA A 62 -4.31 -4.41 -5.56
CA ALA A 62 -4.30 -5.33 -4.43
C ALA A 62 -3.52 -6.62 -4.77
N GLY A 63 -3.75 -7.20 -5.93
CA GLY A 63 -3.04 -8.39 -6.39
C GLY A 63 -1.54 -8.15 -6.52
N ALA A 64 -1.14 -7.03 -7.12
CA ALA A 64 0.25 -6.64 -7.23
C ALA A 64 0.91 -6.44 -5.85
N ALA A 65 0.23 -5.77 -4.92
CA ALA A 65 0.73 -5.53 -3.57
C ALA A 65 0.91 -6.85 -2.79
N PHE A 66 -0.06 -7.76 -2.83
CA PHE A 66 0.07 -9.06 -2.17
C PHE A 66 1.16 -9.92 -2.79
N ALA A 67 1.27 -9.95 -4.12
CA ALA A 67 2.34 -10.68 -4.80
C ALA A 67 3.72 -10.14 -4.40
N ALA A 68 3.89 -8.82 -4.40
CA ALA A 68 5.13 -8.18 -3.97
C ALA A 68 5.42 -8.43 -2.48
N SER A 69 4.41 -8.43 -1.62
CA SER A 69 4.53 -8.77 -0.20
C SER A 69 5.06 -10.19 -0.02
N ILE A 70 4.50 -11.16 -0.73
CA ILE A 70 4.95 -12.56 -0.68
C ILE A 70 6.41 -12.69 -1.13
N VAL A 71 6.78 -12.00 -2.21
CA VAL A 71 8.17 -12.01 -2.72
C VAL A 71 9.13 -11.41 -1.68
N ARG A 72 8.77 -10.27 -1.10
CA ARG A 72 9.62 -9.62 -0.07
C ARG A 72 9.72 -10.43 1.22
N MET A 73 8.67 -11.15 1.59
CA MET A 73 8.67 -12.02 2.77
C MET A 73 9.81 -13.06 2.73
N ARG A 74 10.22 -13.50 1.54
CA ARG A 74 11.33 -14.44 1.37
C ARG A 74 12.68 -13.85 1.78
N SER A 75 12.81 -12.53 1.82
CA SER A 75 14.03 -11.82 2.22
C SER A 75 14.06 -11.45 3.70
N ILE A 76 13.03 -11.80 4.47
CA ILE A 76 12.99 -11.55 5.92
C ILE A 76 13.97 -12.49 6.62
N GLU A 77 14.79 -11.92 7.48
CA GLU A 77 15.62 -12.68 8.42
C GLU A 77 14.82 -12.95 9.70
N TRP A 78 14.29 -14.17 9.81
CA TRP A 78 13.33 -14.55 10.85
C TRP A 78 13.95 -14.78 12.24
N GLY A 79 15.26 -14.79 12.36
CA GLY A 79 15.97 -15.05 13.62
C GLY A 79 16.09 -13.84 14.55
N GLY A 80 15.58 -12.67 14.17
CA GLY A 80 15.73 -11.43 14.92
C GLY A 80 14.50 -10.53 14.83
N THR A 81 14.68 -9.26 15.14
CA THR A 81 13.63 -8.24 15.04
C THR A 81 13.24 -8.04 13.57
N ILE A 82 11.95 -8.22 13.26
CA ILE A 82 11.42 -8.19 11.90
C ILE A 82 11.03 -6.76 11.49
N PHE A 83 10.42 -6.00 12.41
CA PHE A 83 9.94 -4.65 12.14
C PHE A 83 10.85 -3.59 12.77
N TYR A 84 10.93 -2.42 12.13
CA TYR A 84 11.75 -1.30 12.58
C TYR A 84 13.23 -1.65 12.74
N ASN A 85 13.74 -2.56 11.91
CA ASN A 85 15.12 -3.01 11.91
C ASN A 85 15.78 -2.63 10.58
N GLU A 86 16.75 -1.72 10.62
CA GLU A 86 17.46 -1.22 9.44
C GLU A 86 18.28 -2.30 8.74
N THR A 87 18.70 -3.33 9.48
CA THR A 87 19.43 -4.47 8.91
C THR A 87 18.51 -5.55 8.34
N ASN A 88 17.19 -5.43 8.54
CA ASN A 88 16.17 -6.37 8.07
C ASN A 88 14.98 -5.61 7.47
N PRO A 89 15.18 -4.80 6.42
CA PRO A 89 14.15 -3.92 5.87
C PRO A 89 12.96 -4.67 5.25
N ALA A 90 13.18 -5.92 4.83
CA ALA A 90 12.15 -6.74 4.20
C ALA A 90 10.90 -6.95 5.08
N GLY A 91 11.04 -6.91 6.42
CA GLY A 91 9.93 -6.99 7.35
C GLY A 91 8.95 -5.83 7.18
N ASN A 92 9.44 -4.60 7.25
CA ASN A 92 8.61 -3.40 7.05
C ASN A 92 8.02 -3.34 5.64
N GLU A 93 8.82 -3.67 4.62
CA GLU A 93 8.37 -3.67 3.23
C GLU A 93 7.25 -4.69 3.01
N THR A 94 7.39 -5.90 3.54
CA THR A 94 6.36 -6.94 3.48
C THR A 94 5.07 -6.49 4.17
N GLY A 95 5.18 -5.95 5.38
CA GLY A 95 4.03 -5.45 6.15
C GLY A 95 3.34 -4.29 5.45
N GLY A 96 4.09 -3.33 4.94
CA GLY A 96 3.56 -2.18 4.21
C GLY A 96 2.79 -2.59 2.96
N LEU A 97 3.33 -3.51 2.17
CA LEU A 97 2.66 -4.05 0.98
C LEU A 97 1.39 -4.84 1.32
N ALA A 98 1.41 -5.60 2.42
CA ALA A 98 0.21 -6.30 2.90
C ALA A 98 -0.91 -5.31 3.28
N ILE A 99 -0.57 -4.22 3.96
CA ILE A 99 -1.52 -3.13 4.30
C ILE A 99 -2.09 -2.49 3.04
N VAL A 100 -1.27 -2.21 2.03
CA VAL A 100 -1.73 -1.72 0.72
C VAL A 100 -2.72 -2.70 0.08
N GLY A 101 -2.38 -3.98 0.05
CA GLY A 101 -3.25 -5.02 -0.52
C GLY A 101 -4.60 -5.09 0.19
N LEU A 102 -4.61 -5.07 1.52
CA LEU A 102 -5.85 -5.07 2.33
C LEU A 102 -6.69 -3.82 2.09
N TRP A 103 -6.08 -2.66 2.05
CA TRP A 103 -6.79 -1.41 1.79
C TRP A 103 -7.44 -1.36 0.41
N LEU A 104 -6.69 -1.71 -0.64
CA LEU A 104 -7.23 -1.74 -2.00
C LEU A 104 -8.32 -2.81 -2.17
N SER A 105 -8.20 -3.94 -1.50
CA SER A 105 -9.26 -4.96 -1.45
C SER A 105 -10.53 -4.43 -0.80
N LEU A 106 -10.41 -3.66 0.28
CA LEU A 106 -11.55 -3.03 0.94
C LEU A 106 -12.26 -2.03 0.01
N LEU A 107 -11.51 -1.23 -0.74
CA LEU A 107 -12.06 -0.30 -1.73
C LEU A 107 -12.78 -1.04 -2.87
N ALA A 108 -12.24 -2.19 -3.31
CA ALA A 108 -12.88 -3.02 -4.32
C ALA A 108 -14.21 -3.61 -3.83
N ILE A 109 -14.27 -4.09 -2.60
CA ILE A 109 -15.49 -4.63 -1.97
C ILE A 109 -16.55 -3.54 -1.85
N ARG A 110 -16.16 -2.37 -1.36
CA ARG A 110 -17.06 -1.23 -1.27
C ARG A 110 -17.66 -0.85 -2.62
N ARG A 111 -16.86 -0.90 -3.68
CA ARG A 111 -17.32 -0.60 -5.03
C ARG A 111 -18.44 -1.55 -5.47
N VAL A 112 -18.31 -2.84 -5.18
CA VAL A 112 -19.34 -3.85 -5.49
C VAL A 112 -20.64 -3.55 -4.74
N THR A 113 -20.55 -3.23 -3.45
CA THR A 113 -21.74 -2.91 -2.65
C THR A 113 -22.46 -1.68 -3.20
N ALA A 114 -21.74 -0.61 -3.55
CA ALA A 114 -22.31 0.59 -4.12
C ALA A 114 -22.99 0.32 -5.48
N ASP A 115 -22.38 -0.49 -6.34
CA ASP A 115 -22.96 -0.87 -7.64
C ASP A 115 -24.23 -1.71 -7.46
N SER A 116 -24.29 -2.59 -6.46
CA SER A 116 -25.45 -3.40 -6.14
C SER A 116 -26.63 -2.55 -5.64
N GLU A 117 -26.37 -1.57 -4.80
CA GLU A 117 -27.38 -0.63 -4.31
C GLU A 117 -27.95 0.24 -5.43
N THR A 118 -27.13 0.67 -6.38
CA THR A 118 -27.56 1.48 -7.53
C THR A 118 -28.44 0.68 -8.50
N ASN A 119 -28.20 -0.61 -8.64
CA ASN A 119 -28.92 -1.51 -9.53
C ASN A 119 -30.16 -2.17 -8.86
N ALA A 120 -30.36 -1.99 -7.58
CA ALA A 120 -31.54 -2.43 -6.84
C ALA A 120 -32.65 -1.35 -6.90
#